data_da083acbd29152327e51f559d99189eb
#
_entry.id   da083acbd29152327e51f559d99189eb
#
_cell.length_a   1.000
_cell.length_b   1.000
_cell.length_c   1.000
_cell.angle_alpha   90.00
_cell.angle_beta   90.00
_cell.angle_gamma   90.00
#
_symmetry.space_group_name_H-M   'P 1'
#
loop_
_entity.id
_entity.type
_entity.pdbx_description
1 polymer ?
#
loop_
_entity_poly.entity_id
_entity_poly.type
_entity_poly.pdbx_seq_one_letter_code
_entity_poly.pdbx_strand_id
1 'polypeptide(L)'
;LRFVAPSILMMIITSIYSIVDGFFVSNFVGKNSFAALNLIFPVIMALAAVGFMIGTGGSALIAKTLGEGKPRKANEIFSMLVIVLAVGGAILSGVCIVFLRPISFAVGATDLTIDDCVLYGRVLLAALPFFMLQNSFQSFLATAEKPHFGLRVTVFAGLTNMVLDFLLVYVFPFGLLGAALA
;
A
#
# COMPACT_ATOMS: atom_id res chain seq x y z
N LEU A 1 1.64 25.65 -9.89
CA LEU A 1 2.93 24.93 -9.85
C LEU A 1 3.35 24.53 -8.42
N ARG A 2 3.21 25.38 -7.40
CA ARG A 2 3.63 25.08 -6.00
C ARG A 2 2.87 23.92 -5.35
N PHE A 3 1.62 23.66 -5.75
CA PHE A 3 0.79 22.54 -5.25
C PHE A 3 1.03 21.24 -6.01
N VAL A 4 1.26 21.33 -7.30
CA VAL A 4 1.39 20.17 -8.19
C VAL A 4 2.77 19.53 -8.10
N ALA A 5 3.82 20.34 -7.93
CA ALA A 5 5.20 19.86 -7.85
C ALA A 5 5.44 18.80 -6.75
N PRO A 6 4.95 18.98 -5.48
CA PRO A 6 5.11 17.94 -4.48
C PRO A 6 4.40 16.62 -4.83
N SER A 7 3.23 16.67 -5.47
CA SER A 7 2.49 15.47 -5.89
C SER A 7 3.21 14.72 -7.01
N ILE A 8 3.79 15.43 -7.97
CA ILE A 8 4.62 14.83 -9.03
C ILE A 8 5.87 14.18 -8.42
N LEU A 9 6.54 14.88 -7.50
CA LEU A 9 7.71 14.33 -6.81
C LEU A 9 7.37 13.07 -6.00
N MET A 10 6.23 13.03 -5.31
CA MET A 10 5.76 11.81 -4.64
C MET A 10 5.62 10.64 -5.61
N MET A 11 5.00 10.85 -6.78
CA MET A 11 4.86 9.81 -7.80
C MET A 11 6.20 9.32 -8.33
N ILE A 12 7.14 10.23 -8.60
CA ILE A 12 8.50 9.88 -9.06
C ILE A 12 9.23 9.05 -8.00
N ILE A 13 9.21 9.47 -6.75
CA ILE A 13 9.86 8.77 -5.64
C ILE A 13 9.24 7.39 -5.44
N THR A 14 7.90 7.29 -5.48
CA THR A 14 7.18 6.02 -5.41
C THR A 14 7.60 5.08 -6.55
N SER A 15 7.74 5.59 -7.76
CA SER A 15 8.21 4.79 -8.90
C SER A 15 9.65 4.32 -8.73
N ILE A 16 10.53 5.17 -8.19
CA ILE A 16 11.94 4.83 -7.97
C ILE A 16 12.05 3.67 -6.95
N TYR A 17 11.42 3.78 -5.79
CA TYR A 17 11.51 2.70 -4.81
C TYR A 17 10.84 1.40 -5.29
N SER A 18 9.75 1.45 -6.06
CA SER A 18 9.16 0.26 -6.68
C SER A 18 10.11 -0.43 -7.66
N ILE A 19 10.92 0.34 -8.42
CA ILE A 19 11.95 -0.22 -9.31
C ILE A 19 13.07 -0.88 -8.48
N VAL A 20 13.48 -0.24 -7.40
CA VAL A 20 14.54 -0.76 -6.51
C VAL A 20 14.08 -2.04 -5.83
N ASP A 21 12.88 -2.08 -5.27
CA ASP A 21 12.26 -3.27 -4.70
C ASP A 21 12.19 -4.42 -5.73
N GLY A 22 11.67 -4.16 -6.93
CA GLY A 22 11.66 -5.12 -8.03
C GLY A 22 13.05 -5.64 -8.40
N PHE A 23 14.07 -4.80 -8.35
CA PHE A 23 15.46 -5.20 -8.60
C PHE A 23 15.96 -6.16 -7.51
N PHE A 24 15.75 -5.87 -6.23
CA PHE A 24 16.16 -6.75 -5.14
C PHE A 24 15.44 -8.10 -5.22
N VAL A 25 14.12 -8.10 -5.40
CA VAL A 25 13.34 -9.33 -5.50
C VAL A 25 13.77 -10.18 -6.70
N SER A 26 13.93 -9.58 -7.88
CA SER A 26 14.29 -10.32 -9.10
C SER A 26 15.68 -10.97 -9.04
N ASN A 27 16.63 -10.34 -8.36
CA ASN A 27 18.02 -10.80 -8.34
C ASN A 27 18.35 -11.71 -7.14
N PHE A 28 17.67 -11.55 -6.00
CA PHE A 28 18.07 -12.21 -4.75
C PHE A 28 17.03 -13.18 -4.19
N VAL A 29 15.77 -13.14 -4.62
CA VAL A 29 14.70 -13.98 -4.05
C VAL A 29 14.44 -15.25 -4.87
N GLY A 30 14.75 -15.24 -6.15
CA GLY A 30 14.59 -16.40 -7.03
C GLY A 30 13.38 -16.32 -7.96
N LYS A 31 13.41 -17.12 -9.04
CA LYS A 31 12.44 -17.05 -10.15
C LYS A 31 11.01 -17.44 -9.74
N ASN A 32 10.85 -18.48 -8.91
CA ASN A 32 9.53 -18.96 -8.49
C ASN A 32 8.86 -17.95 -7.54
N SER A 33 9.62 -17.41 -6.62
CA SER A 33 9.14 -16.39 -5.69
C SER A 33 8.82 -15.07 -6.39
N PHE A 34 9.58 -14.69 -7.41
CA PHE A 34 9.27 -13.54 -8.26
C PHE A 34 7.97 -13.75 -9.07
N ALA A 35 7.74 -14.97 -9.57
CA ALA A 35 6.49 -15.33 -10.23
C ALA A 35 5.31 -15.25 -9.25
N ALA A 36 5.47 -15.77 -8.03
CA ALA A 36 4.45 -15.70 -6.98
C ALA A 36 4.07 -14.27 -6.62
N LEU A 37 5.06 -13.36 -6.50
CA LEU A 37 4.84 -11.93 -6.28
C LEU A 37 3.97 -11.33 -7.38
N ASN A 38 4.33 -11.57 -8.66
CA ASN A 38 3.58 -11.03 -9.79
C ASN A 38 2.14 -11.57 -9.90
N LEU A 39 1.87 -12.79 -9.42
CA LEU A 39 0.53 -13.36 -9.37
C LEU A 39 -0.33 -12.73 -8.27
N ILE A 40 0.23 -12.51 -7.10
CA ILE A 40 -0.51 -12.01 -5.93
C ILE A 40 -0.68 -10.49 -5.95
N PHE A 41 0.27 -9.74 -6.52
CA PHE A 41 0.26 -8.28 -6.54
C PHE A 41 -1.02 -7.67 -7.13
N PRO A 42 -1.57 -8.13 -8.28
CA PRO A 42 -2.84 -7.63 -8.80
C PRO A 42 -4.02 -7.82 -7.85
N VAL A 43 -4.03 -8.92 -7.08
CA VAL A 43 -5.06 -9.18 -6.07
C VAL A 43 -4.98 -8.14 -4.95
N ILE A 44 -3.78 -7.88 -4.43
CA ILE A 44 -3.55 -6.87 -3.41
C ILE A 44 -3.95 -5.48 -3.92
N MET A 45 -3.60 -5.14 -5.17
CA MET A 45 -3.96 -3.85 -5.79
C MET A 45 -5.46 -3.69 -5.97
N ALA A 46 -6.18 -4.76 -6.36
CA ALA A 46 -7.63 -4.73 -6.46
C ALA A 46 -8.31 -4.48 -5.11
N LEU A 47 -7.79 -5.09 -4.04
CA LEU A 47 -8.27 -4.86 -2.68
C LEU A 47 -7.93 -3.44 -2.19
N ALA A 48 -6.72 -2.96 -2.46
CA ALA A 48 -6.28 -1.62 -2.12
C ALA A 48 -7.09 -0.53 -2.83
N ALA A 49 -7.61 -0.81 -4.04
CA ALA A 49 -8.46 0.11 -4.79
C ALA A 49 -9.71 0.53 -3.99
N VAL A 50 -10.24 -0.33 -3.13
CA VAL A 50 -11.36 0.02 -2.22
C VAL A 50 -10.93 1.17 -1.28
N GLY A 51 -9.72 1.09 -0.73
CA GLY A 51 -9.15 2.16 0.09
C GLY A 51 -8.95 3.46 -0.68
N PHE A 52 -8.47 3.37 -1.93
CA PHE A 52 -8.35 4.52 -2.82
C PHE A 52 -9.70 5.20 -3.10
N MET A 53 -10.74 4.42 -3.37
CA MET A 53 -12.09 4.96 -3.59
C MET A 53 -12.60 5.72 -2.37
N ILE A 54 -12.46 5.14 -1.19
CA ILE A 54 -12.88 5.77 0.08
C ILE A 54 -12.02 7.01 0.38
N GLY A 55 -10.71 6.93 0.16
CA GLY A 55 -9.78 8.03 0.40
C GLY A 55 -10.03 9.22 -0.51
N THR A 56 -10.13 9.00 -1.82
CA THR A 56 -10.35 10.07 -2.81
C THR A 56 -11.78 10.66 -2.71
N GLY A 57 -12.79 9.80 -2.62
CA GLY A 57 -14.18 10.25 -2.44
C GLY A 57 -14.38 10.98 -1.10
N GLY A 58 -13.77 10.45 -0.04
CA GLY A 58 -13.81 11.07 1.29
C GLY A 58 -13.10 12.41 1.34
N SER A 59 -11.94 12.54 0.68
CA SER A 59 -11.21 13.81 0.60
C SER A 59 -12.02 14.91 -0.10
N ALA A 60 -12.73 14.57 -1.17
CA ALA A 60 -13.61 15.50 -1.86
C ALA A 60 -14.80 15.94 -0.97
N LEU A 61 -15.38 15.02 -0.21
CA LEU A 61 -16.46 15.34 0.74
C LEU A 61 -15.97 16.24 1.87
N ILE A 62 -14.79 15.99 2.42
CA ILE A 62 -14.15 16.82 3.44
C ILE A 62 -13.87 18.20 2.88
N ALA A 63 -13.28 18.31 1.68
CA ALA A 63 -12.99 19.60 1.02
C ALA A 63 -14.26 20.43 0.84
N LYS A 64 -15.35 19.82 0.34
CA LYS A 64 -16.65 20.47 0.20
C LYS A 64 -17.17 20.99 1.53
N THR A 65 -17.13 20.16 2.57
CA THR A 65 -17.65 20.52 3.91
C THR A 65 -16.84 21.64 4.56
N LEU A 66 -15.52 21.66 4.34
CA LEU A 66 -14.64 22.77 4.75
C LEU A 66 -14.98 24.05 4.00
N GLY A 67 -15.20 23.98 2.67
CA GLY A 67 -15.60 25.12 1.85
C GLY A 67 -16.97 25.69 2.24
N GLU A 68 -17.87 24.88 2.81
CA GLU A 68 -19.13 25.35 3.41
C GLU A 68 -18.97 26.03 4.78
N GLY A 69 -17.75 26.16 5.29
CA GLY A 69 -17.48 26.76 6.60
C GLY A 69 -17.87 25.89 7.79
N LYS A 70 -17.94 24.57 7.63
CA LYS A 70 -18.34 23.60 8.67
C LYS A 70 -17.18 22.71 9.13
N PRO A 71 -16.12 23.24 9.76
CA PRO A 71 -14.92 22.48 10.10
C PRO A 71 -15.16 21.33 11.08
N ARG A 72 -16.09 21.49 12.02
CA ARG A 72 -16.46 20.43 12.98
C ARG A 72 -17.03 19.21 12.27
N LYS A 73 -17.94 19.41 11.33
CA LYS A 73 -18.53 18.34 10.52
C LYS A 73 -17.50 17.67 9.61
N ALA A 74 -16.56 18.44 9.06
CA ALA A 74 -15.46 17.90 8.27
C ALA A 74 -14.55 16.96 9.10
N ASN A 75 -14.26 17.32 10.36
CA ASN A 75 -13.50 16.46 11.28
C ASN A 75 -14.27 15.19 11.68
N GLU A 76 -15.59 15.27 11.86
CA GLU A 76 -16.43 14.09 12.12
C GLU A 76 -16.41 13.13 10.93
N ILE A 77 -16.55 13.64 9.70
CA ILE A 77 -16.43 12.84 8.47
C ILE A 77 -15.03 12.21 8.35
N PHE A 78 -13.97 12.97 8.59
CA PHE A 78 -12.60 12.46 8.55
C PHE A 78 -12.41 11.29 9.54
N SER A 79 -12.83 11.46 10.79
CA SER A 79 -12.72 10.41 11.82
C SER A 79 -13.51 9.16 11.45
N MET A 80 -14.73 9.33 10.93
CA MET A 80 -15.56 8.23 10.44
C MET A 80 -14.86 7.46 9.31
N LEU A 81 -14.30 8.17 8.32
CA LEU A 81 -13.61 7.55 7.20
C LEU A 81 -12.35 6.77 7.64
N VAL A 82 -11.59 7.30 8.59
CA VAL A 82 -10.41 6.60 9.16
C VAL A 82 -10.85 5.30 9.86
N ILE A 83 -11.93 5.33 10.65
CA ILE A 83 -12.46 4.12 11.31
C ILE A 83 -12.96 3.11 10.28
N VAL A 84 -13.71 3.56 9.27
CA VAL A 84 -14.21 2.68 8.19
C VAL A 84 -13.06 2.03 7.43
N LEU A 85 -11.99 2.78 7.12
CA LEU A 85 -10.81 2.24 6.45
C LEU A 85 -10.06 1.24 7.33
N ALA A 86 -9.86 1.55 8.62
CA ALA A 86 -9.14 0.66 9.53
C ALA A 86 -9.92 -0.64 9.77
N VAL A 87 -11.19 -0.54 10.13
CA VAL A 87 -12.04 -1.71 10.43
C VAL A 87 -12.38 -2.47 9.15
N GLY A 88 -12.81 -1.78 8.11
CA GLY A 88 -13.14 -2.39 6.81
C GLY A 88 -11.92 -3.06 6.17
N GLY A 89 -10.76 -2.41 6.21
CA GLY A 89 -9.50 -2.96 5.76
C GLY A 89 -9.08 -4.21 6.55
N ALA A 90 -9.25 -4.20 7.87
CA ALA A 90 -8.95 -5.35 8.72
C ALA A 90 -9.89 -6.54 8.43
N ILE A 91 -11.18 -6.29 8.26
CA ILE A 91 -12.15 -7.33 7.91
C ILE A 91 -11.82 -7.90 6.52
N LEU A 92 -11.59 -7.03 5.53
CA LEU A 92 -11.27 -7.43 4.16
C LEU A 92 -9.98 -8.27 4.12
N SER A 93 -8.95 -7.81 4.83
CA SER A 93 -7.69 -8.53 5.01
C SER A 93 -7.91 -9.91 5.64
N GLY A 94 -8.62 -9.97 6.76
CA GLY A 94 -8.89 -11.22 7.46
C GLY A 94 -9.63 -12.25 6.59
N VAL A 95 -10.67 -11.81 5.87
CA VAL A 95 -11.40 -12.68 4.93
C VAL A 95 -10.47 -13.17 3.82
N CYS A 96 -9.69 -12.27 3.21
CA CYS A 96 -8.79 -12.65 2.12
C CYS A 96 -7.65 -13.57 2.59
N ILE A 97 -7.14 -13.43 3.81
CA ILE A 97 -6.14 -14.36 4.37
C ILE A 97 -6.70 -15.78 4.49
N VAL A 98 -7.97 -15.94 4.92
CA VAL A 98 -8.60 -17.25 5.02
C VAL A 98 -8.78 -17.90 3.65
N PHE A 99 -9.16 -17.12 2.64
CA PHE A 99 -9.38 -17.59 1.27
C PHE A 99 -8.17 -17.44 0.35
N LEU A 100 -6.99 -17.13 0.89
CA LEU A 100 -5.81 -16.80 0.09
C LEU A 100 -5.37 -17.97 -0.82
N ARG A 101 -5.41 -19.19 -0.32
CA ARG A 101 -5.00 -20.37 -1.10
C ARG A 101 -5.90 -20.60 -2.33
N PRO A 102 -7.24 -20.65 -2.24
CA PRO A 102 -8.11 -20.74 -3.42
C PRO A 102 -7.99 -19.51 -4.34
N ILE A 103 -7.80 -18.32 -3.79
CA ILE A 103 -7.57 -17.10 -4.60
C ILE A 103 -6.28 -17.24 -5.41
N SER A 104 -5.19 -17.71 -4.79
CA SER A 104 -3.90 -17.91 -5.48
C SER A 104 -4.02 -18.90 -6.63
N PHE A 105 -4.74 -20.01 -6.46
CA PHE A 105 -5.01 -20.95 -7.54
C PHE A 105 -5.86 -20.31 -8.65
N ALA A 106 -6.86 -19.52 -8.30
CA ALA A 106 -7.72 -18.86 -9.28
C ALA A 106 -6.96 -17.83 -10.16
N VAL A 107 -5.90 -17.21 -9.62
CA VAL A 107 -5.04 -16.29 -10.39
C VAL A 107 -3.90 -16.97 -11.13
N GLY A 108 -3.81 -18.32 -11.04
CA GLY A 108 -2.88 -19.13 -11.84
C GLY A 108 -1.65 -19.65 -11.07
N ALA A 109 -1.68 -19.68 -9.73
CA ALA A 109 -0.62 -20.33 -8.96
C ALA A 109 -0.57 -21.83 -9.25
N THR A 110 0.63 -22.35 -9.39
CA THR A 110 0.92 -23.78 -9.57
C THR A 110 1.37 -24.39 -8.23
N ASP A 111 1.43 -25.73 -8.16
CA ASP A 111 1.93 -26.42 -6.97
C ASP A 111 3.34 -26.00 -6.56
N LEU A 112 4.14 -25.48 -7.51
CA LEU A 112 5.49 -24.98 -7.26
C LEU A 112 5.52 -23.55 -6.69
N THR A 113 4.46 -22.75 -6.89
CA THR A 113 4.43 -21.34 -6.51
C THR A 113 3.39 -21.03 -5.42
N ILE A 114 2.52 -21.99 -5.10
CA ILE A 114 1.40 -21.75 -4.18
C ILE A 114 1.85 -21.36 -2.77
N ASP A 115 2.88 -22.02 -2.26
CA ASP A 115 3.35 -21.78 -0.90
C ASP A 115 4.03 -20.40 -0.80
N ASP A 116 4.76 -19.98 -1.83
CA ASP A 116 5.31 -18.64 -1.95
C ASP A 116 4.20 -17.57 -2.08
N CYS A 117 3.16 -17.85 -2.88
CA CYS A 117 1.99 -16.98 -3.01
C CYS A 117 1.27 -16.79 -1.67
N VAL A 118 1.07 -17.88 -0.93
CA VAL A 118 0.40 -17.85 0.38
C VAL A 118 1.26 -17.14 1.42
N LEU A 119 2.56 -17.39 1.44
CA LEU A 119 3.49 -16.76 2.36
C LEU A 119 3.54 -15.24 2.16
N TYR A 120 3.84 -14.82 0.93
CA TYR A 120 3.92 -13.42 0.55
C TYR A 120 2.59 -12.70 0.70
N GLY A 121 1.51 -13.32 0.20
CA GLY A 121 0.18 -12.76 0.27
C GLY A 121 -0.32 -12.57 1.70
N ARG A 122 0.01 -13.45 2.65
CA ARG A 122 -0.34 -13.27 4.07
C ARG A 122 0.29 -12.03 4.67
N VAL A 123 1.57 -11.79 4.41
CA VAL A 123 2.29 -10.63 4.93
C VAL A 123 1.68 -9.34 4.36
N LEU A 124 1.50 -9.27 3.05
CA LEU A 124 0.91 -8.11 2.39
C LEU A 124 -0.54 -7.86 2.80
N LEU A 125 -1.35 -8.92 2.93
CA LEU A 125 -2.73 -8.77 3.40
C LEU A 125 -2.78 -8.30 4.86
N ALA A 126 -1.89 -8.76 5.73
CA ALA A 126 -1.81 -8.25 7.09
C ALA A 126 -1.44 -6.75 7.13
N ALA A 127 -0.64 -6.27 6.19
CA ALA A 127 -0.29 -4.87 6.02
C ALA A 127 -1.36 -4.05 5.26
N LEU A 128 -2.32 -4.69 4.58
CA LEU A 128 -3.31 -4.04 3.73
C LEU A 128 -4.09 -2.88 4.40
N PRO A 129 -4.57 -2.99 5.66
CA PRO A 129 -5.27 -1.89 6.31
C PRO A 129 -4.39 -0.64 6.44
N PHE A 130 -3.11 -0.82 6.74
CA PHE A 130 -2.14 0.29 6.85
C PHE A 130 -1.87 0.91 5.49
N PHE A 131 -1.76 0.10 4.45
CA PHE A 131 -1.59 0.57 3.07
C PHE A 131 -2.80 1.38 2.59
N MET A 132 -4.02 0.91 2.88
CA MET A 132 -5.27 1.65 2.58
C MET A 132 -5.31 2.99 3.32
N LEU A 133 -4.95 3.01 4.60
CA LEU A 133 -4.86 4.23 5.39
C LEU A 133 -3.80 5.19 4.83
N GLN A 134 -2.60 4.71 4.51
CA GLN A 134 -1.52 5.51 3.95
C GLN A 134 -1.96 6.26 2.68
N ASN A 135 -2.57 5.55 1.73
CA ASN A 135 -3.07 6.16 0.49
C ASN A 135 -4.17 7.20 0.74
N SER A 136 -5.07 6.89 1.67
CA SER A 136 -6.16 7.81 2.04
C SER A 136 -5.62 9.06 2.74
N PHE A 137 -4.64 8.91 3.63
CA PHE A 137 -3.98 10.05 4.27
C PHE A 137 -3.23 10.95 3.28
N GLN A 138 -2.64 10.41 2.21
CA GLN A 138 -2.06 11.23 1.15
C GLN A 138 -3.12 12.12 0.50
N SER A 139 -4.31 11.58 0.20
CA SER A 139 -5.44 12.34 -0.34
C SER A 139 -5.94 13.40 0.65
N PHE A 140 -6.03 13.07 1.93
CA PHE A 140 -6.46 14.00 2.98
C PHE A 140 -5.44 15.13 3.22
N LEU A 141 -4.14 14.84 3.14
CA LEU A 141 -3.09 15.86 3.25
C LEU A 141 -3.12 16.86 2.07
N ALA A 142 -3.46 16.39 0.87
CA ALA A 142 -3.67 17.26 -0.27
C ALA A 142 -4.86 18.19 -0.03
N THR A 143 -5.98 17.67 0.50
CA THR A 143 -7.19 18.45 0.86
C THR A 143 -6.92 19.44 2.00
N ALA A 144 -6.07 19.08 2.97
CA ALA A 144 -5.66 19.94 4.07
C ALA A 144 -4.61 21.00 3.69
N GLU A 145 -4.33 21.16 2.39
CA GLU A 145 -3.34 22.12 1.84
C GLU A 145 -1.90 21.90 2.38
N LYS A 146 -1.56 20.65 2.77
CA LYS A 146 -0.24 20.26 3.30
C LYS A 146 0.49 19.22 2.44
N PRO A 147 0.58 19.40 1.09
CA PRO A 147 1.21 18.41 0.22
C PRO A 147 2.71 18.21 0.50
N HIS A 148 3.39 19.24 1.01
CA HIS A 148 4.80 19.15 1.40
C HIS A 148 5.02 18.20 2.58
N PHE A 149 4.06 18.08 3.49
CA PHE A 149 4.14 17.10 4.58
C PHE A 149 3.98 15.68 4.04
N GLY A 150 3.02 15.47 3.14
CA GLY A 150 2.86 14.20 2.43
C GLY A 150 4.13 13.77 1.69
N LEU A 151 4.77 14.72 0.98
CA LEU A 151 6.04 14.48 0.30
C LEU A 151 7.15 14.02 1.28
N ARG A 152 7.31 14.67 2.41
CA ARG A 152 8.31 14.26 3.43
C ARG A 152 8.05 12.84 3.92
N VAL A 153 6.81 12.51 4.26
CA VAL A 153 6.43 11.17 4.70
C VAL A 153 6.73 10.13 3.62
N THR A 154 6.39 10.40 2.36
CA THR A 154 6.67 9.50 1.23
C THR A 154 8.17 9.29 1.01
N VAL A 155 8.98 10.36 1.12
CA VAL A 155 10.45 10.27 1.02
C VAL A 155 11.02 9.40 2.13
N PHE A 156 10.63 9.64 3.37
CA PHE A 156 11.10 8.82 4.50
C PHE A 156 10.66 7.36 4.38
N ALA A 157 9.41 7.10 4.01
CA ALA A 157 8.91 5.75 3.80
C ALA A 157 9.69 5.04 2.68
N GLY A 158 9.90 5.69 1.53
CA GLY A 158 10.65 5.12 0.42
C GLY A 158 12.13 4.85 0.77
N LEU A 159 12.79 5.76 1.49
CA LEU A 159 14.16 5.52 1.98
C LEU A 159 14.22 4.37 2.98
N THR A 160 13.24 4.28 3.89
CA THR A 160 13.17 3.18 4.86
C THR A 160 12.97 1.85 4.15
N ASN A 161 12.06 1.78 3.16
CA ASN A 161 11.84 0.59 2.35
C ASN A 161 13.13 0.16 1.64
N MET A 162 13.83 1.06 0.94
CA MET A 162 15.10 0.73 0.26
C MET A 162 16.17 0.20 1.23
N VAL A 163 16.27 0.79 2.43
CA VAL A 163 17.21 0.32 3.46
C VAL A 163 16.79 -1.05 3.99
N LEU A 164 15.51 -1.27 4.21
CA LEU A 164 15.00 -2.57 4.68
C LEU A 164 15.17 -3.65 3.60
N ASP A 165 14.93 -3.36 2.32
CA ASP A 165 15.22 -4.28 1.21
C ASP A 165 16.69 -4.68 1.22
N PHE A 166 17.59 -3.71 1.30
CA PHE A 166 19.02 -4.00 1.39
C PHE A 166 19.36 -4.87 2.59
N LEU A 167 18.81 -4.56 3.76
CA LEU A 167 19.09 -5.31 4.99
C LEU A 167 18.44 -6.70 4.96
N LEU A 168 17.14 -6.80 4.64
CA LEU A 168 16.37 -8.03 4.81
C LEU A 168 16.51 -8.99 3.62
N VAL A 169 16.80 -8.48 2.43
CA VAL A 169 16.96 -9.31 1.23
C VAL A 169 18.43 -9.63 0.94
N TYR A 170 19.31 -8.63 1.06
CA TYR A 170 20.72 -8.81 0.72
C TYR A 170 21.59 -9.22 1.92
N VAL A 171 21.49 -8.52 3.08
CA VAL A 171 22.37 -8.78 4.24
C VAL A 171 21.90 -9.99 5.04
N PHE A 172 20.59 -10.08 5.34
CA PHE A 172 20.03 -11.15 6.19
C PHE A 172 19.35 -12.29 5.41
N PRO A 173 19.52 -12.46 4.14
CA PRO A 173 18.86 -13.22 3.10
C PRO A 173 17.54 -13.92 3.52
N PHE A 174 16.57 -13.15 4.04
CA PHE A 174 15.23 -13.67 4.36
C PHE A 174 14.38 -13.97 3.12
N GLY A 175 14.95 -13.77 1.92
CA GLY A 175 14.31 -14.07 0.66
C GLY A 175 12.98 -13.32 0.48
N LEU A 176 11.94 -14.04 0.09
CA LEU A 176 10.61 -13.48 -0.17
C LEU A 176 9.98 -12.82 1.06
N LEU A 177 10.21 -13.38 2.26
CA LEU A 177 9.76 -12.77 3.52
C LEU A 177 10.43 -11.43 3.78
N GLY A 178 11.72 -11.31 3.48
CA GLY A 178 12.45 -10.05 3.61
C GLY A 178 11.85 -8.94 2.76
N ALA A 179 11.57 -9.23 1.49
CA ALA A 179 10.93 -8.29 0.58
C ALA A 179 9.49 -7.95 0.97
N ALA A 180 8.75 -8.90 1.58
CA ALA A 180 7.40 -8.63 2.06
C ALA A 180 7.34 -7.78 3.33
N LEU A 181 8.41 -7.77 4.13
CA LEU A 181 8.51 -7.04 5.40
C LEU A 181 9.16 -5.64 5.24
N ALA A 182 9.89 -5.41 4.16
CA ALA A 182 10.48 -4.12 3.81
C ALA A 182 9.45 -3.12 3.30
#